data_41d3557993b4f0fb8fab21bb25568835
#
_entry.id   41d3557993b4f0fb8fab21bb25568835
#
_cell.length_a   1.000
_cell.length_b   1.000
_cell.length_c   1.000
_cell.angle_alpha   90.00
_cell.angle_beta   90.00
_cell.angle_gamma   90.00
#
_symmetry.space_group_name_H-M   'P 1'
#
loop_
_entity.id
_entity.type
_entity.pdbx_description
1 polymer ?
#
loop_
_entity_poly.entity_id
_entity_poly.type
_entity_poly.pdbx_seq_one_letter_code
_entity_poly.pdbx_strand_id
1 'polypeptide(L)'
;SSFCLKDWGADDVWEGHTEGTRRYTKRVIAGPEDWSRLPELYPTSPHLAGQLACLRIIKQGLDPETPVIQTVFSPLAQAKNLAGNDTLIEHLHLYPEAVMRGLETIARSTRRFVEAALETGIDGIFYAVQHAQASLLSLDEYKTFGLPFDCHVIEPARSSWLNVLHLHGRDIHYSLLSALSFPIINWHDRETSPSLAEARSEVSETSEVLRAVCGGLRQDTLALGNPAQVKEEAR
;
A
#
# COMPACT_ATOMS: atom_id res chain seq x y z
N SER A 1 5.97 3.53 4.45
CA SER A 1 6.90 4.60 4.13
C SER A 1 6.18 5.93 3.95
N SER A 2 6.62 6.96 4.65
CA SER A 2 5.95 8.27 4.69
C SER A 2 6.64 9.35 3.82
N PHE A 3 7.63 8.95 3.02
CA PHE A 3 8.45 9.91 2.28
C PHE A 3 7.64 10.84 1.36
N CYS A 4 6.64 10.32 0.64
CA CYS A 4 5.79 11.11 -0.25
C CYS A 4 4.91 12.13 0.51
N LEU A 5 4.50 11.82 1.74
CA LEU A 5 3.61 12.69 2.52
C LEU A 5 4.31 13.96 3.01
N LYS A 6 5.63 13.93 3.11
CA LYS A 6 6.44 15.11 3.47
C LYS A 6 6.40 16.19 2.40
N ASP A 7 6.30 15.82 1.13
CA ASP A 7 6.16 16.78 0.03
C ASP A 7 4.80 17.50 0.04
N TRP A 8 3.77 16.92 0.67
CA TRP A 8 2.52 17.62 1.01
C TRP A 8 2.59 18.43 2.31
N GLY A 9 3.68 18.31 3.07
CA GLY A 9 3.89 19.06 4.31
C GLY A 9 3.47 18.35 5.60
N ALA A 10 3.23 17.03 5.55
CA ALA A 10 3.04 16.22 6.76
C ALA A 10 4.38 15.96 7.44
N ASP A 11 4.36 15.90 8.78
CA ASP A 11 5.52 15.52 9.57
C ASP A 11 5.23 14.30 10.44
N ASP A 12 6.25 13.47 10.63
CA ASP A 12 6.19 12.28 11.45
C ASP A 12 7.44 12.07 12.28
N VAL A 13 7.31 11.28 13.35
CA VAL A 13 8.43 10.85 14.19
C VAL A 13 8.43 9.32 14.31
N TRP A 14 9.63 8.76 14.42
CA TRP A 14 9.84 7.36 14.72
C TRP A 14 9.91 7.15 16.23
N GLU A 15 9.03 6.31 16.79
CA GLU A 15 8.96 6.01 18.22
C GLU A 15 9.25 4.53 18.54
N GLY A 16 9.79 3.79 17.58
CA GLY A 16 10.16 2.38 17.81
C GLY A 16 9.00 1.40 17.78
N HIS A 17 7.89 1.73 17.08
CA HIS A 17 6.75 0.82 16.97
C HIS A 17 7.13 -0.48 16.25
N THR A 18 6.69 -1.63 16.75
CA THR A 18 7.06 -2.97 16.25
C THR A 18 6.68 -3.20 14.80
N GLU A 19 5.57 -2.63 14.34
CA GLU A 19 5.10 -2.71 12.95
C GLU A 19 5.74 -1.67 12.02
N GLY A 20 6.73 -0.90 12.48
CA GLY A 20 7.35 0.16 11.67
C GLY A 20 6.46 1.39 11.47
N THR A 21 5.34 1.49 12.18
CA THR A 21 4.40 2.61 12.09
C THR A 21 5.02 3.88 12.66
N ARG A 22 4.87 5.01 11.95
CA ARG A 22 5.34 6.32 12.39
C ARG A 22 4.18 7.13 12.94
N ARG A 23 4.41 7.90 14.00
CA ARG A 23 3.42 8.82 14.54
C ARG A 23 3.49 10.16 13.80
N TYR A 24 2.36 10.57 13.20
CA TYR A 24 2.27 11.86 12.53
C TYR A 24 2.10 12.98 13.57
N THR A 25 3.02 13.93 13.54
CA THR A 25 3.04 15.12 14.41
C THR A 25 2.37 16.32 13.75
N LYS A 26 2.34 16.32 12.42
CA LYS A 26 1.62 17.33 11.62
C LYS A 26 0.84 16.63 10.51
N ARG A 27 -0.44 16.92 10.43
CA ARG A 27 -1.34 16.51 9.35
C ARG A 27 -1.65 17.70 8.46
N VAL A 28 -2.09 17.44 7.24
CA VAL A 28 -2.30 18.46 6.21
C VAL A 28 -3.78 18.75 6.03
N ILE A 29 -4.61 17.75 6.24
CA ILE A 29 -6.06 17.83 6.11
C ILE A 29 -6.68 18.01 7.50
N ALA A 30 -7.31 19.15 7.72
CA ALA A 30 -8.09 19.45 8.92
C ALA A 30 -9.57 19.69 8.58
N GLY A 31 -9.86 20.32 7.45
CA GLY A 31 -11.21 20.56 6.95
C GLY A 31 -11.44 20.01 5.54
N PRO A 32 -12.71 19.92 5.11
CA PRO A 32 -13.04 19.33 3.80
C PRO A 32 -12.45 20.11 2.62
N GLU A 33 -12.26 21.41 2.75
CA GLU A 33 -11.65 22.25 1.70
C GLU A 33 -10.17 21.94 1.46
N ASP A 34 -9.46 21.37 2.44
CA ASP A 34 -8.04 21.05 2.33
C ASP A 34 -7.78 19.94 1.29
N TRP A 35 -8.75 19.03 1.10
CA TRP A 35 -8.64 18.00 0.05
C TRP A 35 -8.43 18.57 -1.33
N SER A 36 -9.13 19.66 -1.68
CA SER A 36 -9.02 20.31 -2.98
C SER A 36 -7.78 21.22 -3.10
N ARG A 37 -7.12 21.53 -1.99
CA ARG A 37 -5.90 22.35 -1.94
C ARG A 37 -4.61 21.53 -2.04
N LEU A 38 -4.70 20.18 -1.99
CA LEU A 38 -3.52 19.34 -2.17
C LEU A 38 -2.89 19.60 -3.54
N PRO A 39 -1.62 20.05 -3.60
CA PRO A 39 -0.94 20.20 -4.88
C PRO A 39 -0.61 18.83 -5.48
N GLU A 40 -0.59 18.73 -6.80
CA GLU A 40 -0.02 17.57 -7.46
C GLU A 40 1.49 17.51 -7.21
N LEU A 41 1.97 16.32 -6.83
CA LEU A 41 3.41 16.07 -6.69
C LEU A 41 3.98 15.51 -7.99
N TYR A 42 5.23 15.83 -8.22
CA TYR A 42 6.00 15.38 -9.38
C TYR A 42 7.25 14.60 -8.93
N PRO A 43 7.83 13.76 -9.79
CA PRO A 43 9.08 13.05 -9.49
C PRO A 43 10.24 13.95 -9.04
N THR A 44 10.17 15.24 -9.37
CA THR A 44 11.12 16.28 -8.96
C THR A 44 10.83 16.88 -7.57
N SER A 45 9.69 16.55 -6.94
CA SER A 45 9.40 16.97 -5.56
C SER A 45 10.47 16.39 -4.62
N PRO A 46 10.94 17.16 -3.61
CA PRO A 46 12.19 16.85 -2.90
C PRO A 46 12.32 15.44 -2.35
N HIS A 47 11.29 14.95 -1.65
CA HIS A 47 11.33 13.62 -1.04
C HIS A 47 11.10 12.50 -2.06
N LEU A 48 10.26 12.74 -3.08
CA LEU A 48 10.09 11.81 -4.20
C LEU A 48 11.39 11.68 -5.01
N ALA A 49 12.05 12.79 -5.34
CA ALA A 49 13.33 12.80 -6.03
C ALA A 49 14.42 12.09 -5.22
N GLY A 50 14.46 12.32 -3.89
CA GLY A 50 15.38 11.62 -2.99
C GLY A 50 15.15 10.11 -2.99
N GLN A 51 13.90 9.65 -2.99
CA GLN A 51 13.58 8.21 -3.05
C GLN A 51 13.98 7.61 -4.41
N LEU A 52 13.75 8.31 -5.52
CA LEU A 52 14.17 7.86 -6.84
C LEU A 52 15.71 7.77 -6.97
N ALA A 53 16.43 8.73 -6.39
CA ALA A 53 17.89 8.68 -6.31
C ALA A 53 18.36 7.47 -5.49
N CYS A 54 17.70 7.19 -4.36
CA CYS A 54 17.98 6.01 -3.53
C CYS A 54 17.80 4.70 -4.34
N LEU A 55 16.70 4.56 -5.09
CA LEU A 55 16.46 3.38 -5.94
C LEU A 55 17.56 3.18 -6.99
N ARG A 56 18.00 4.26 -7.65
CA ARG A 56 19.11 4.19 -8.62
C ARG A 56 20.41 3.71 -7.97
N ILE A 57 20.76 4.24 -6.79
CA ILE A 57 21.95 3.82 -6.04
C ILE A 57 21.85 2.34 -5.65
N ILE A 58 20.70 1.90 -5.17
CA ILE A 58 20.47 0.49 -4.80
C ILE A 58 20.66 -0.42 -6.02
N LYS A 59 20.00 -0.12 -7.15
CA LYS A 59 20.12 -0.93 -8.37
C LYS A 59 21.54 -0.97 -8.93
N GLN A 60 22.29 0.13 -8.83
CA GLN A 60 23.68 0.18 -9.25
C GLN A 60 24.63 -0.59 -8.34
N GLY A 61 24.30 -0.72 -7.05
CA GLY A 61 25.15 -1.37 -6.05
C GLY A 61 24.87 -2.86 -5.84
N LEU A 62 23.76 -3.37 -6.36
CA LEU A 62 23.37 -4.78 -6.23
C LEU A 62 23.79 -5.60 -7.46
N ASP A 63 23.91 -6.91 -7.26
CA ASP A 63 24.01 -7.87 -8.35
C ASP A 63 22.79 -7.70 -9.29
N PRO A 64 22.96 -7.65 -10.62
CA PRO A 64 21.87 -7.50 -11.57
C PRO A 64 20.70 -8.50 -11.41
N GLU A 65 21.00 -9.72 -10.94
CA GLU A 65 20.00 -10.77 -10.69
C GLU A 65 19.24 -10.56 -9.36
N THR A 66 19.64 -9.59 -8.52
CA THR A 66 18.94 -9.29 -7.27
C THR A 66 17.72 -8.43 -7.54
N PRO A 67 16.49 -8.96 -7.32
CA PRO A 67 15.28 -8.19 -7.57
C PRO A 67 15.08 -7.08 -6.54
N VAL A 68 14.60 -5.94 -7.01
CA VAL A 68 14.28 -4.77 -6.18
C VAL A 68 12.86 -4.31 -6.46
N ILE A 69 12.05 -4.18 -5.43
CA ILE A 69 10.70 -3.62 -5.53
C ILE A 69 10.52 -2.41 -4.61
N GLN A 70 9.71 -1.45 -5.05
CA GLN A 70 9.41 -0.25 -4.28
C GLN A 70 8.08 -0.40 -3.54
N THR A 71 8.06 -0.13 -2.23
CA THR A 71 6.80 -0.04 -1.48
C THR A 71 6.03 1.22 -1.88
N VAL A 72 4.79 1.03 -2.30
CA VAL A 72 3.84 2.07 -2.68
C VAL A 72 2.56 1.89 -1.87
N PHE A 73 2.15 2.92 -1.13
CA PHE A 73 0.89 2.88 -0.37
C PHE A 73 -0.28 3.31 -1.24
N SER A 74 -1.43 2.67 -1.03
CA SER A 74 -2.70 3.04 -1.67
C SER A 74 -3.09 4.49 -1.38
N PRO A 75 -3.85 5.16 -2.27
CA PRO A 75 -4.31 6.53 -2.04
C PRO A 75 -5.09 6.71 -0.73
N LEU A 76 -5.96 5.77 -0.36
CA LEU A 76 -6.66 5.82 0.93
C LEU A 76 -5.70 5.72 2.13
N ALA A 77 -4.65 4.90 2.06
CA ALA A 77 -3.66 4.81 3.12
C ALA A 77 -2.86 6.12 3.26
N GLN A 78 -2.57 6.80 2.17
CA GLN A 78 -1.93 8.11 2.17
C GLN A 78 -2.89 9.18 2.71
N ALA A 79 -4.15 9.19 2.25
CA ALA A 79 -5.20 10.09 2.72
C ALA A 79 -5.40 9.99 4.26
N LYS A 80 -5.44 8.76 4.80
CA LYS A 80 -5.48 8.53 6.24
C LYS A 80 -4.31 9.18 6.98
N ASN A 81 -3.12 9.08 6.44
CA ASN A 81 -1.95 9.67 7.07
C ASN A 81 -1.95 11.20 6.98
N LEU A 82 -2.51 11.78 5.92
CA LEU A 82 -2.67 13.24 5.75
C LEU A 82 -3.76 13.84 6.64
N ALA A 83 -4.85 13.10 6.91
CA ALA A 83 -6.00 13.58 7.67
C ALA A 83 -6.08 13.04 9.11
N GLY A 84 -5.73 11.79 9.31
CA GLY A 84 -6.10 10.96 10.46
C GLY A 84 -7.22 10.00 10.10
N ASN A 85 -7.30 8.88 10.81
CA ASN A 85 -8.31 7.87 10.50
C ASN A 85 -9.74 8.41 10.70
N ASP A 86 -10.00 8.98 11.87
CA ASP A 86 -11.34 9.45 12.22
C ASP A 86 -11.80 10.57 11.29
N THR A 87 -10.92 11.54 11.00
CA THR A 87 -11.19 12.64 10.05
C THR A 87 -11.42 12.11 8.64
N LEU A 88 -10.67 11.12 8.17
CA LEU A 88 -10.91 10.53 6.86
C LEU A 88 -12.29 9.88 6.78
N ILE A 89 -12.65 9.03 7.75
CA ILE A 89 -13.94 8.34 7.77
C ILE A 89 -15.10 9.34 7.88
N GLU A 90 -14.98 10.34 8.75
CA GLU A 90 -15.97 11.41 8.86
C GLU A 90 -16.15 12.14 7.52
N HIS A 91 -15.05 12.54 6.89
CA HIS A 91 -15.10 13.28 5.61
C HIS A 91 -15.62 12.41 4.46
N LEU A 92 -15.36 11.10 4.43
CA LEU A 92 -15.95 10.19 3.45
C LEU A 92 -17.47 10.18 3.51
N HIS A 93 -18.06 10.26 4.72
CA HIS A 93 -19.50 10.25 4.91
C HIS A 93 -20.14 11.63 4.71
N LEU A 94 -19.50 12.70 5.21
CA LEU A 94 -20.09 14.05 5.20
C LEU A 94 -19.70 14.89 3.97
N TYR A 95 -18.53 14.64 3.38
CA TYR A 95 -17.95 15.45 2.31
C TYR A 95 -17.34 14.58 1.20
N PRO A 96 -18.06 13.57 0.67
CA PRO A 96 -17.53 12.58 -0.26
C PRO A 96 -16.87 13.18 -1.49
N GLU A 97 -17.45 14.23 -2.07
CA GLU A 97 -16.89 14.90 -3.25
C GLU A 97 -15.55 15.60 -2.96
N ALA A 98 -15.38 16.13 -1.75
CA ALA A 98 -14.11 16.75 -1.37
C ALA A 98 -13.01 15.69 -1.25
N VAL A 99 -13.32 14.56 -0.59
CA VAL A 99 -12.40 13.43 -0.45
C VAL A 99 -12.04 12.86 -1.82
N MET A 100 -13.01 12.68 -2.72
CA MET A 100 -12.77 12.21 -4.09
C MET A 100 -11.74 13.08 -4.82
N ARG A 101 -11.85 14.42 -4.76
CA ARG A 101 -10.86 15.34 -5.35
C ARG A 101 -9.47 15.16 -4.76
N GLY A 102 -9.38 14.99 -3.44
CA GLY A 102 -8.12 14.70 -2.75
C GLY A 102 -7.51 13.38 -3.20
N LEU A 103 -8.31 12.31 -3.25
CA LEU A 103 -7.89 10.98 -3.69
C LEU A 103 -7.41 10.98 -5.15
N GLU A 104 -8.08 11.73 -6.04
CA GLU A 104 -7.62 11.93 -7.43
C GLU A 104 -6.23 12.56 -7.49
N THR A 105 -5.98 13.60 -6.70
CA THR A 105 -4.67 14.28 -6.64
C THR A 105 -3.59 13.34 -6.09
N ILE A 106 -3.89 12.60 -5.02
CA ILE A 106 -3.00 11.62 -4.43
C ILE A 106 -2.69 10.51 -5.43
N ALA A 107 -3.72 9.97 -6.10
CA ALA A 107 -3.56 8.89 -7.07
C ALA A 107 -2.71 9.31 -8.28
N ARG A 108 -2.97 10.50 -8.87
CA ARG A 108 -2.14 11.03 -9.97
C ARG A 108 -0.68 11.24 -9.56
N SER A 109 -0.46 11.79 -8.38
CA SER A 109 0.89 12.01 -7.84
C SER A 109 1.63 10.69 -7.60
N THR A 110 0.93 9.70 -7.03
CA THR A 110 1.48 8.37 -6.75
C THR A 110 1.76 7.60 -8.05
N ARG A 111 0.86 7.67 -9.04
CA ARG A 111 1.08 7.07 -10.36
C ARG A 111 2.36 7.59 -11.03
N ARG A 112 2.56 8.91 -11.07
CA ARG A 112 3.79 9.51 -11.62
C ARG A 112 5.06 9.05 -10.89
N PHE A 113 4.95 8.87 -9.57
CA PHE A 113 6.07 8.30 -8.81
C PHE A 113 6.33 6.84 -9.19
N VAL A 114 5.29 6.01 -9.38
CA VAL A 114 5.44 4.62 -9.83
C VAL A 114 6.11 4.56 -11.20
N GLU A 115 5.65 5.38 -12.15
CA GLU A 115 6.25 5.49 -13.49
C GLU A 115 7.75 5.81 -13.40
N ALA A 116 8.12 6.85 -12.66
CA ALA A 116 9.52 7.25 -12.49
C ALA A 116 10.35 6.23 -11.67
N ALA A 117 9.73 5.49 -10.75
CA ALA A 117 10.40 4.44 -10.01
C ALA A 117 10.75 3.25 -10.92
N LEU A 118 9.84 2.84 -11.81
CA LEU A 118 10.10 1.79 -12.80
C LEU A 118 11.23 2.18 -13.77
N GLU A 119 11.32 3.44 -14.16
CA GLU A 119 12.43 3.97 -14.97
C GLU A 119 13.80 3.85 -14.28
N THR A 120 13.85 3.65 -12.96
CA THR A 120 15.12 3.37 -12.25
C THR A 120 15.62 1.95 -12.44
N GLY A 121 14.86 1.08 -13.10
CA GLY A 121 15.19 -0.32 -13.35
C GLY A 121 14.81 -1.28 -12.21
N ILE A 122 13.89 -0.87 -11.31
CA ILE A 122 13.30 -1.80 -10.33
C ILE A 122 12.39 -2.83 -11.02
N ASP A 123 12.20 -3.95 -10.35
CA ASP A 123 11.53 -5.14 -10.90
C ASP A 123 10.01 -5.13 -10.70
N GLY A 124 9.50 -4.17 -9.92
CA GLY A 124 8.08 -4.01 -9.62
C GLY A 124 7.81 -3.22 -8.36
N ILE A 125 6.58 -3.37 -7.84
CA ILE A 125 6.12 -2.66 -6.64
C ILE A 125 5.58 -3.63 -5.57
N PHE A 126 5.76 -3.26 -4.31
CA PHE A 126 5.01 -3.79 -3.18
C PHE A 126 3.87 -2.81 -2.88
N TYR A 127 2.67 -3.12 -3.38
CA TYR A 127 1.51 -2.25 -3.27
C TYR A 127 0.75 -2.52 -1.98
N ALA A 128 0.80 -1.59 -1.03
CA ALA A 128 0.27 -1.76 0.31
C ALA A 128 -1.11 -1.09 0.46
N VAL A 129 -2.14 -1.91 0.61
CA VAL A 129 -3.54 -1.52 0.84
C VAL A 129 -3.87 -1.67 2.31
N GLN A 130 -4.29 -0.59 2.99
CA GLN A 130 -4.56 -0.59 4.43
C GLN A 130 -6.04 -0.41 4.81
N HIS A 131 -6.89 0.11 3.91
CA HIS A 131 -8.29 0.45 4.23
C HIS A 131 -9.32 -0.50 3.61
N ALA A 132 -8.88 -1.56 2.96
CA ALA A 132 -9.77 -2.60 2.44
C ALA A 132 -10.20 -3.57 3.55
N GLN A 133 -10.67 -3.05 4.66
CA GLN A 133 -11.09 -3.79 5.86
C GLN A 133 -12.57 -3.47 6.15
N ALA A 134 -13.40 -4.49 6.33
CA ALA A 134 -14.85 -4.33 6.57
C ALA A 134 -15.16 -3.53 7.86
N SER A 135 -14.23 -3.53 8.82
CA SER A 135 -14.31 -2.72 10.03
C SER A 135 -14.06 -1.22 9.81
N LEU A 136 -13.48 -0.83 8.68
CA LEU A 136 -13.18 0.57 8.34
C LEU A 136 -14.09 1.10 7.24
N LEU A 137 -14.25 0.36 6.17
CA LEU A 137 -15.07 0.71 5.01
C LEU A 137 -15.88 -0.50 4.57
N SER A 138 -17.15 -0.33 4.30
CA SER A 138 -17.95 -1.34 3.62
C SER A 138 -17.38 -1.66 2.24
N LEU A 139 -17.79 -2.78 1.68
CA LEU A 139 -17.36 -3.20 0.33
C LEU A 139 -17.70 -2.16 -0.74
N ASP A 140 -18.87 -1.52 -0.62
CA ASP A 140 -19.34 -0.53 -1.60
C ASP A 140 -18.63 0.82 -1.43
N GLU A 141 -18.32 1.22 -0.21
CA GLU A 141 -17.44 2.38 0.03
C GLU A 141 -16.05 2.15 -0.54
N TYR A 142 -15.48 0.95 -0.32
CA TYR A 142 -14.16 0.65 -0.90
C TYR A 142 -14.19 0.59 -2.43
N LYS A 143 -15.25 0.06 -3.05
CA LYS A 143 -15.44 0.14 -4.51
C LYS A 143 -15.52 1.57 -5.03
N THR A 144 -16.03 2.50 -4.22
CA THR A 144 -16.17 3.91 -4.60
C THR A 144 -14.89 4.70 -4.35
N PHE A 145 -14.32 4.59 -3.15
CA PHE A 145 -13.23 5.46 -2.69
C PHE A 145 -11.84 4.81 -2.72
N GLY A 146 -11.74 3.50 -2.90
CA GLY A 146 -10.48 2.75 -2.91
C GLY A 146 -10.12 2.23 -4.30
N LEU A 147 -10.89 1.26 -4.76
CA LEU A 147 -10.57 0.45 -5.94
C LEU A 147 -10.25 1.24 -7.22
N PRO A 148 -10.99 2.31 -7.61
CA PRO A 148 -10.68 3.05 -8.85
C PRO A 148 -9.31 3.73 -8.78
N PHE A 149 -8.95 4.25 -7.62
CA PHE A 149 -7.67 4.92 -7.41
C PHE A 149 -6.51 3.92 -7.31
N ASP A 150 -6.75 2.74 -6.71
CA ASP A 150 -5.79 1.64 -6.71
C ASP A 150 -5.49 1.21 -8.15
N CYS A 151 -6.52 0.93 -8.95
CA CYS A 151 -6.37 0.58 -10.36
C CYS A 151 -5.57 1.62 -11.15
N HIS A 152 -5.81 2.92 -10.89
CA HIS A 152 -5.09 4.01 -11.55
C HIS A 152 -3.61 4.03 -11.20
N VAL A 153 -3.27 3.78 -9.93
CA VAL A 153 -1.88 3.81 -9.44
C VAL A 153 -1.06 2.61 -9.91
N ILE A 154 -1.66 1.41 -9.92
CA ILE A 154 -0.94 0.17 -10.26
C ILE A 154 -0.76 -0.05 -11.77
N GLU A 155 -1.53 0.65 -12.59
CA GLU A 155 -1.55 0.44 -14.04
C GLU A 155 -0.16 0.49 -14.70
N PRO A 156 0.75 1.47 -14.40
CA PRO A 156 2.08 1.51 -14.98
C PRO A 156 2.96 0.29 -14.64
N ALA A 157 2.72 -0.33 -13.48
CA ALA A 157 3.48 -1.49 -13.03
C ALA A 157 2.95 -2.83 -13.55
N ARG A 158 1.86 -2.84 -14.32
CA ARG A 158 1.13 -4.05 -14.73
C ARG A 158 1.98 -5.09 -15.43
N SER A 159 2.96 -4.66 -16.23
CA SER A 159 3.88 -5.52 -16.97
C SER A 159 5.10 -5.96 -16.16
N SER A 160 5.31 -5.43 -14.97
CA SER A 160 6.42 -5.81 -14.12
C SER A 160 6.23 -7.22 -13.57
N TRP A 161 7.28 -8.02 -13.60
CA TRP A 161 7.21 -9.44 -13.25
C TRP A 161 7.11 -9.69 -11.73
N LEU A 162 7.57 -8.74 -10.91
CA LEU A 162 7.62 -8.88 -9.45
C LEU A 162 6.75 -7.80 -8.77
N ASN A 163 5.44 -7.91 -8.93
CA ASN A 163 4.49 -7.09 -8.18
C ASN A 163 3.88 -7.88 -7.03
N VAL A 164 3.85 -7.28 -5.84
CA VAL A 164 3.22 -7.85 -4.65
C VAL A 164 2.06 -6.97 -4.23
N LEU A 165 0.86 -7.53 -4.15
CA LEU A 165 -0.28 -6.90 -3.50
C LEU A 165 -0.28 -7.27 -2.02
N HIS A 166 -0.16 -6.28 -1.13
CA HIS A 166 -0.26 -6.49 0.31
C HIS A 166 -1.57 -5.96 0.86
N LEU A 167 -2.37 -6.84 1.44
CA LEU A 167 -3.63 -6.50 2.11
C LEU A 167 -3.39 -6.49 3.62
N HIS A 168 -3.36 -5.28 4.19
CA HIS A 168 -3.08 -5.08 5.60
C HIS A 168 -4.34 -5.13 6.46
N GLY A 169 -4.22 -5.74 7.63
CA GLY A 169 -5.25 -5.75 8.68
C GLY A 169 -6.11 -7.00 8.70
N ARG A 170 -7.28 -6.87 9.34
CA ARG A 170 -8.24 -7.96 9.53
C ARG A 170 -9.53 -7.68 8.77
N ASP A 171 -10.35 -8.73 8.57
CA ASP A 171 -11.61 -8.65 7.84
C ASP A 171 -11.48 -7.97 6.48
N ILE A 172 -10.43 -8.33 5.75
CA ILE A 172 -10.04 -7.72 4.48
C ILE A 172 -11.02 -8.10 3.36
N HIS A 173 -11.24 -7.20 2.42
CA HIS A 173 -12.01 -7.44 1.19
C HIS A 173 -11.20 -8.28 0.18
N TYR A 174 -10.77 -9.48 0.60
CA TYR A 174 -9.87 -10.35 -0.16
C TYR A 174 -10.37 -10.63 -1.57
N SER A 175 -11.61 -11.11 -1.72
CA SER A 175 -12.17 -11.51 -3.02
C SER A 175 -12.26 -10.36 -4.02
N LEU A 176 -12.49 -9.11 -3.56
CA LEU A 176 -12.49 -7.94 -4.41
C LEU A 176 -11.09 -7.63 -4.93
N LEU A 177 -10.09 -7.68 -4.06
CA LEU A 177 -8.74 -7.25 -4.37
C LEU A 177 -7.90 -8.34 -5.03
N SER A 178 -8.19 -9.62 -4.73
CA SER A 178 -7.59 -10.74 -5.45
C SER A 178 -7.95 -10.76 -6.95
N ALA A 179 -9.01 -10.04 -7.36
CA ALA A 179 -9.31 -9.85 -8.78
C ALA A 179 -8.33 -8.91 -9.51
N LEU A 180 -7.54 -8.11 -8.78
CA LEU A 180 -6.46 -7.30 -9.37
C LEU A 180 -5.34 -8.21 -9.90
N SER A 181 -4.78 -7.83 -11.05
CA SER A 181 -3.77 -8.64 -11.76
C SER A 181 -2.38 -8.52 -11.12
N PHE A 182 -2.23 -9.04 -9.89
CA PHE A 182 -0.93 -9.16 -9.23
C PHE A 182 -0.43 -10.61 -9.28
N PRO A 183 0.85 -10.85 -9.59
CA PRO A 183 1.43 -12.19 -9.57
C PRO A 183 1.60 -12.75 -8.15
N ILE A 184 1.70 -11.89 -7.14
CA ILE A 184 1.87 -12.29 -5.75
C ILE A 184 0.87 -11.54 -4.89
N ILE A 185 0.16 -12.27 -3.99
CA ILE A 185 -0.71 -11.67 -2.98
C ILE A 185 -0.17 -12.04 -1.59
N ASN A 186 -0.04 -11.02 -0.74
CA ASN A 186 0.40 -11.13 0.64
C ASN A 186 -0.64 -10.51 1.58
N TRP A 187 -0.92 -11.18 2.69
CA TRP A 187 -1.80 -10.67 3.76
C TRP A 187 -1.48 -11.35 5.09
N HIS A 188 -2.15 -10.96 6.16
CA HIS A 188 -2.01 -11.55 7.49
C HIS A 188 -2.85 -12.85 7.61
N ASP A 189 -2.53 -13.86 6.83
CA ASP A 189 -3.30 -15.11 6.69
C ASP A 189 -3.50 -15.91 7.99
N ARG A 190 -2.65 -15.65 9.00
CA ARG A 190 -2.81 -16.25 10.34
C ARG A 190 -3.75 -15.45 11.25
N GLU A 191 -4.22 -14.28 10.80
CA GLU A 191 -5.06 -13.38 11.59
C GLU A 191 -6.39 -13.06 10.91
N THR A 192 -6.53 -13.30 9.61
CA THR A 192 -7.74 -13.04 8.82
C THR A 192 -7.86 -14.05 7.67
N SER A 193 -9.12 -14.38 7.31
CA SER A 193 -9.39 -15.24 6.15
C SER A 193 -9.11 -14.54 4.81
N PRO A 194 -8.83 -15.35 3.77
CA PRO A 194 -8.62 -16.79 3.78
C PRO A 194 -7.25 -17.18 4.36
N SER A 195 -7.08 -18.44 4.75
CA SER A 195 -5.77 -19.03 5.00
C SER A 195 -4.99 -19.20 3.68
N LEU A 196 -3.67 -19.41 3.76
CA LEU A 196 -2.87 -19.69 2.54
C LEU A 196 -3.37 -20.92 1.78
N ALA A 197 -3.83 -21.96 2.48
CA ALA A 197 -4.34 -23.18 1.86
C ALA A 197 -5.64 -22.94 1.10
N GLU A 198 -6.59 -22.20 1.71
CA GLU A 198 -7.85 -21.81 1.06
C GLU A 198 -7.60 -20.93 -0.17
N ALA A 199 -6.81 -19.87 -0.03
CA ALA A 199 -6.47 -18.97 -1.13
C ALA A 199 -5.77 -19.71 -2.30
N ARG A 200 -4.92 -20.69 -2.01
CA ARG A 200 -4.25 -21.50 -3.02
C ARG A 200 -5.22 -22.39 -3.79
N SER A 201 -6.23 -22.95 -3.11
CA SER A 201 -7.26 -23.77 -3.78
C SER A 201 -8.16 -22.94 -4.69
N GLU A 202 -8.56 -21.74 -4.27
CA GLU A 202 -9.35 -20.81 -5.08
C GLU A 202 -8.61 -20.39 -6.38
N VAL A 203 -7.31 -20.14 -6.29
CA VAL A 203 -6.48 -19.79 -7.45
C VAL A 203 -6.42 -20.93 -8.47
N SER A 204 -6.39 -22.19 -8.01
CA SER A 204 -6.31 -23.37 -8.89
C SER A 204 -7.59 -23.62 -9.68
N GLU A 205 -8.75 -23.16 -9.17
CA GLU A 205 -10.07 -23.45 -9.76
C GLU A 205 -10.56 -22.34 -10.72
N THR A 206 -10.12 -21.10 -10.56
CA THR A 206 -10.74 -19.95 -11.22
C THR A 206 -9.84 -19.13 -12.14
N SER A 207 -8.53 -19.36 -12.16
CA SER A 207 -7.59 -18.44 -12.83
C SER A 207 -6.65 -19.16 -13.81
N GLU A 208 -6.62 -18.66 -15.06
CA GLU A 208 -5.57 -18.99 -16.04
C GLU A 208 -4.19 -18.38 -15.67
N VAL A 209 -4.15 -17.48 -14.68
CA VAL A 209 -2.92 -16.82 -14.22
C VAL A 209 -2.42 -17.51 -12.93
N LEU A 210 -1.23 -18.09 -13.01
CA LEU A 210 -0.54 -18.65 -11.85
C LEU A 210 -0.21 -17.53 -10.88
N ARG A 211 -0.83 -17.53 -9.69
CA ARG A 211 -0.56 -16.58 -8.62
C ARG A 211 0.16 -17.24 -7.47
N ALA A 212 1.16 -16.56 -6.93
CA ALA A 212 1.77 -16.96 -5.68
C ALA A 212 1.03 -16.29 -4.50
N VAL A 213 0.86 -17.07 -3.43
CA VAL A 213 0.38 -16.55 -2.14
C VAL A 213 1.56 -16.49 -1.17
N CYS A 214 1.66 -15.42 -0.39
CA CYS A 214 2.75 -15.15 0.51
C CYS A 214 2.23 -14.80 1.90
N GLY A 215 2.71 -15.49 2.94
CA GLY A 215 2.29 -15.31 4.33
C GLY A 215 2.84 -16.45 5.20
N GLY A 216 2.06 -16.93 6.16
CA GLY A 216 2.37 -18.13 6.95
C GLY A 216 2.97 -17.85 8.33
N LEU A 217 3.40 -16.62 8.62
CA LEU A 217 3.97 -16.23 9.91
C LEU A 217 3.15 -15.09 10.53
N ARG A 218 2.85 -15.21 11.82
CA ARG A 218 2.23 -14.13 12.59
C ARG A 218 3.27 -13.02 12.83
N GLN A 219 2.84 -11.77 12.70
CA GLN A 219 3.72 -10.63 12.98
C GLN A 219 4.19 -10.61 14.45
N ASP A 220 3.34 -10.98 15.40
CA ASP A 220 3.70 -11.06 16.82
C ASP A 220 4.77 -12.14 17.06
N THR A 221 4.67 -13.28 16.38
CA THR A 221 5.70 -14.34 16.47
C THR A 221 7.03 -13.85 15.93
N LEU A 222 7.04 -13.06 14.84
CA LEU A 222 8.26 -12.47 14.28
C LEU A 222 8.84 -11.37 15.18
N ALA A 223 8.00 -10.52 15.77
CA ALA A 223 8.45 -9.38 16.56
C ALA A 223 8.82 -9.71 18.01
N LEU A 224 8.07 -10.64 18.64
CA LEU A 224 8.14 -10.91 20.08
C LEU A 224 8.48 -12.37 20.40
N GLY A 225 8.37 -13.27 19.42
CA GLY A 225 8.66 -14.70 19.59
C GLY A 225 10.16 -15.02 19.61
N ASN A 226 10.47 -16.23 20.03
CA ASN A 226 11.83 -16.75 19.96
C ASN A 226 12.07 -17.56 18.66
N PRO A 227 13.31 -17.86 18.28
CA PRO A 227 13.64 -18.59 17.04
C PRO A 227 12.96 -19.98 16.92
N ALA A 228 12.67 -20.64 18.03
CA ALA A 228 12.00 -21.95 18.00
C ALA A 228 10.54 -21.78 17.61
N GLN A 229 9.84 -20.78 18.14
CA GLN A 229 8.45 -20.46 17.77
C GLN A 229 8.33 -20.06 16.29
N VAL A 230 9.24 -19.21 15.79
CA VAL A 230 9.27 -18.83 14.37
C VAL A 230 9.49 -20.07 13.48
N LYS A 231 10.41 -20.95 13.86
CA LYS A 231 10.68 -22.19 13.11
C LYS A 231 9.51 -23.16 13.12
N GLU A 232 8.77 -23.24 14.21
CA GLU A 232 7.58 -24.08 14.35
C GLU A 232 6.46 -23.56 13.43
N GLU A 233 6.21 -22.26 13.43
CA GLU A 233 5.15 -21.63 12.64
C GLU A 233 5.46 -21.60 11.14
N ALA A 234 6.74 -21.63 10.76
CA ALA A 234 7.19 -21.67 9.36
C ALA A 234 7.12 -23.08 8.71
N ARG A 235 6.77 -24.12 9.47
CA ARG A 235 6.62 -25.53 9.01
C ARG A 235 5.18 -25.83 8.61
#